data_0fc9bfc744d9cfdd83ff1da0e4cb4007
#
_entry.id   0fc9bfc744d9cfdd83ff1da0e4cb4007
#
_cell.length_a   1.000
_cell.length_b   1.000
_cell.length_c   1.000
_cell.angle_alpha   90.00
_cell.angle_beta   90.00
_cell.angle_gamma   90.00
#
_symmetry.space_group_name_H-M   'P 1'
#
loop_
_entity.id
_entity.type
_entity.pdbx_description
1 polymer ?
#
loop_
_entity_poly.entity_id
_entity_poly.type
_entity_poly.pdbx_seq_one_letter_code
_entity_poly.pdbx_strand_id
1 'polypeptide(L)'
;MCRLYAWSAPTALTLDEALGHDRHNLIKLSELHRDGWGMAWQDEDGSVRLIRDELPAFESGTFRSSATAVSSRAAIVHLRWATEAMQVCIPNTHPFIKNGPGGDMAFAHNGGIPRGPKLDALIDADLIADLEGQTDSERYFAALITEARNSEGDLITAFSKTVRNLEPFDYSSINALALTSTHIYVLSQHRSQKRPSGTDPDYYELKWSNAGGITTAWSSGVSDKDGTTLPSGSLLVIDVATGQSQMIDLTKI
;
A
#
# COMPACT_ATOMS: atom_id res chain seq x y z
N MET A 1 9.02 -4.63 -9.33
CA MET A 1 7.74 -4.32 -8.66
C MET A 1 7.80 -4.67 -7.19
N CYS A 2 6.94 -4.13 -6.39
CA CYS A 2 7.10 -3.82 -4.95
C CYS A 2 6.65 -4.93 -4.00
N ARG A 3 6.84 -4.73 -2.68
CA ARG A 3 6.26 -5.55 -1.61
C ARG A 3 5.50 -4.67 -0.63
N LEU A 4 4.40 -5.21 -0.16
CA LEU A 4 3.45 -4.55 0.74
C LEU A 4 3.37 -5.34 2.05
N TYR A 5 3.33 -4.63 3.16
CA TYR A 5 3.04 -5.18 4.48
C TYR A 5 2.19 -4.18 5.27
N ALA A 6 1.22 -4.66 6.02
CA ALA A 6 0.39 -3.84 6.90
C ALA A 6 0.07 -4.60 8.18
N TRP A 7 -0.12 -3.85 9.29
CA TRP A 7 -0.67 -4.41 10.52
C TRP A 7 -1.64 -3.46 11.19
N SER A 8 -2.56 -4.04 11.94
CA SER A 8 -3.38 -3.37 12.95
C SER A 8 -3.40 -4.23 14.20
N ALA A 9 -3.16 -3.63 15.37
CA ALA A 9 -3.02 -4.33 16.64
C ALA A 9 -3.73 -3.59 17.78
N PRO A 10 -4.18 -4.30 18.83
CA PRO A 10 -4.83 -3.67 20.00
C PRO A 10 -3.87 -2.80 20.83
N THR A 11 -2.57 -3.08 20.75
CA THR A 11 -1.49 -2.31 21.37
C THR A 11 -0.49 -1.87 20.31
N ALA A 12 0.20 -0.76 20.56
CA ALA A 12 1.23 -0.30 19.64
C ALA A 12 2.36 -1.32 19.52
N LEU A 13 2.78 -1.60 18.29
CA LEU A 13 3.88 -2.48 17.95
C LEU A 13 4.87 -1.74 17.06
N THR A 14 6.14 -2.05 17.22
CA THR A 14 7.18 -1.70 16.24
C THR A 14 7.06 -2.60 15.00
N LEU A 15 7.69 -2.22 13.89
CA LEU A 15 7.73 -3.07 12.71
C LEU A 15 8.39 -4.43 13.01
N ASP A 16 9.46 -4.43 13.80
CA ASP A 16 10.16 -5.65 14.18
C ASP A 16 9.27 -6.59 15.02
N GLU A 17 8.45 -6.05 15.92
CA GLU A 17 7.47 -6.83 16.69
C GLU A 17 6.32 -7.35 15.82
N ALA A 18 5.80 -6.53 14.92
CA ALA A 18 4.71 -6.91 14.01
C ALA A 18 5.12 -8.03 13.04
N LEU A 19 6.33 -7.98 12.51
CA LEU A 19 6.90 -9.01 11.64
C LEU A 19 7.33 -10.26 12.43
N GLY A 20 7.96 -10.05 13.60
CA GLY A 20 8.55 -11.15 14.36
C GLY A 20 9.59 -11.91 13.53
N HIS A 21 9.41 -13.23 13.38
CA HIS A 21 10.32 -14.07 12.59
C HIS A 21 10.41 -13.69 11.10
N ASP A 22 9.36 -13.09 10.55
CA ASP A 22 9.31 -12.70 9.12
C ASP A 22 10.18 -11.47 8.79
N ARG A 23 10.76 -10.81 9.80
CA ARG A 23 11.67 -9.67 9.59
C ARG A 23 12.81 -10.01 8.63
N HIS A 24 13.39 -11.19 8.74
CA HIS A 24 14.48 -11.60 7.87
C HIS A 24 14.03 -11.77 6.41
N ASN A 25 12.78 -12.24 6.17
CA ASN A 25 12.21 -12.33 4.82
C ASN A 25 12.07 -10.95 4.20
N LEU A 26 11.53 -9.96 4.94
CA LEU A 26 11.40 -8.59 4.46
C LEU A 26 12.77 -7.98 4.09
N ILE A 27 13.78 -8.18 4.93
CA ILE A 27 15.14 -7.70 4.66
C ILE A 27 15.73 -8.38 3.41
N LYS A 28 15.60 -9.70 3.30
CA LYS A 28 16.07 -10.46 2.13
C LYS A 28 15.36 -10.00 0.84
N LEU A 29 14.05 -9.77 0.90
CA LEU A 29 13.29 -9.23 -0.23
C LEU A 29 13.79 -7.84 -0.65
N SER A 30 14.33 -7.04 0.25
CA SER A 30 14.86 -5.71 -0.09
C SER A 30 16.14 -5.76 -0.93
N GLU A 31 16.82 -6.90 -1.04
CA GLU A 31 17.95 -7.10 -1.97
C GLU A 31 17.49 -7.06 -3.43
N LEU A 32 16.28 -7.56 -3.72
CA LEU A 32 15.64 -7.47 -5.02
C LEU A 32 14.85 -6.16 -5.18
N HIS A 33 14.12 -5.75 -4.12
CA HIS A 33 13.31 -4.53 -4.06
C HIS A 33 14.16 -3.38 -3.51
N ARG A 34 15.18 -2.99 -4.27
CA ARG A 34 16.31 -2.19 -3.80
C ARG A 34 16.21 -0.68 -4.08
N ASP A 35 15.08 -0.22 -4.62
CA ASP A 35 14.92 1.15 -5.10
C ASP A 35 14.20 2.06 -4.08
N GLY A 36 14.41 1.75 -2.79
CA GLY A 36 13.86 2.47 -1.66
C GLY A 36 12.83 1.70 -0.86
N TRP A 37 12.46 2.26 0.26
CA TRP A 37 11.42 1.77 1.16
C TRP A 37 10.70 2.93 1.82
N GLY A 38 9.57 2.64 2.44
CA GLY A 38 8.91 3.58 3.33
C GLY A 38 7.86 2.92 4.20
N MET A 39 7.51 3.62 5.26
CA MET A 39 6.50 3.24 6.24
C MET A 39 5.62 4.45 6.54
N ALA A 40 4.31 4.23 6.58
CA ALA A 40 3.38 5.17 7.16
C ALA A 40 2.67 4.53 8.34
N TRP A 41 2.41 5.31 9.38
CA TRP A 41 1.79 4.82 10.61
C TRP A 41 0.82 5.83 11.19
N GLN A 42 -0.11 5.34 12.02
CA GLN A 42 -0.94 6.19 12.83
C GLN A 42 -0.19 6.58 14.11
N ASP A 43 -0.03 7.88 14.34
CA ASP A 43 0.55 8.41 15.57
C ASP A 43 -0.46 8.38 16.74
N GLU A 44 -0.01 8.66 17.94
CA GLU A 44 -0.84 8.64 19.15
C GLU A 44 -2.02 9.64 19.10
N ASP A 45 -1.84 10.77 18.40
CA ASP A 45 -2.88 11.78 18.17
C ASP A 45 -3.87 11.41 17.04
N GLY A 46 -3.71 10.24 16.42
CA GLY A 46 -4.49 9.76 15.29
C GLY A 46 -4.03 10.31 13.92
N SER A 47 -3.04 11.20 13.88
CA SER A 47 -2.48 11.68 12.62
C SER A 47 -1.71 10.58 11.89
N VAL A 48 -1.65 10.67 10.56
CA VAL A 48 -0.85 9.77 9.73
C VAL A 48 0.54 10.37 9.54
N ARG A 49 1.57 9.61 9.90
CA ARG A 49 2.98 9.96 9.75
C ARG A 49 3.63 9.10 8.68
N LEU A 50 4.76 9.59 8.15
CA LEU A 50 5.46 8.99 7.02
C LEU A 50 6.97 9.09 7.19
N ILE A 51 7.68 8.02 6.82
CA ILE A 51 9.13 8.01 6.60
C ILE A 51 9.43 7.26 5.31
N ARG A 52 10.37 7.77 4.53
CA ARG A 52 10.83 7.17 3.25
C ARG A 52 12.34 7.29 3.12
N ASP A 53 12.95 6.35 2.42
CA ASP A 53 14.39 6.37 2.09
C ASP A 53 14.57 5.84 0.66
N GLU A 54 15.54 6.38 -0.06
CA GLU A 54 15.93 5.92 -1.41
C GLU A 54 16.81 4.67 -1.36
N LEU A 55 17.48 4.44 -0.22
CA LEU A 55 18.30 3.26 -0.01
C LEU A 55 17.41 2.01 0.19
N PRO A 56 17.86 0.83 -0.23
CA PRO A 56 17.18 -0.41 0.10
C PRO A 56 17.16 -0.64 1.62
N ALA A 57 16.10 -1.29 2.12
CA ALA A 57 15.92 -1.49 3.56
C ALA A 57 17.12 -2.20 4.23
N PHE A 58 17.79 -3.15 3.52
CA PHE A 58 18.93 -3.87 4.08
C PHE A 58 20.20 -2.97 4.27
N GLU A 59 20.33 -1.89 3.52
CA GLU A 59 21.43 -0.92 3.64
C GLU A 59 21.07 0.29 4.52
N SER A 60 19.77 0.62 4.61
CA SER A 60 19.28 1.84 5.25
C SER A 60 19.47 1.81 6.78
N GLY A 61 20.24 2.78 7.30
CA GLY A 61 20.32 3.05 8.73
C GLY A 61 18.99 3.56 9.28
N THR A 62 18.28 4.36 8.50
CA THR A 62 16.96 4.90 8.81
C THR A 62 15.94 3.76 8.95
N PHE A 63 15.97 2.75 8.07
CA PHE A 63 15.11 1.57 8.21
C PHE A 63 15.35 0.87 9.55
N ARG A 64 16.63 0.56 9.87
CA ARG A 64 16.96 -0.16 11.11
C ARG A 64 16.52 0.59 12.36
N SER A 65 16.72 1.91 12.40
CA SER A 65 16.26 2.71 13.54
C SER A 65 14.74 2.83 13.62
N SER A 66 14.06 3.07 12.50
CA SER A 66 12.60 3.20 12.47
C SER A 66 11.89 1.90 12.80
N ALA A 67 12.40 0.76 12.32
CA ALA A 67 11.82 -0.56 12.55
C ALA A 67 11.76 -0.95 14.05
N THR A 68 12.64 -0.36 14.87
CA THR A 68 12.70 -0.62 16.32
C THR A 68 12.15 0.52 17.17
N ALA A 69 12.10 1.76 16.65
CA ALA A 69 11.75 2.95 17.44
C ALA A 69 10.32 3.45 17.17
N VAL A 70 9.81 3.31 15.94
CA VAL A 70 8.45 3.73 15.61
C VAL A 70 7.48 2.65 16.08
N SER A 71 6.64 2.99 17.05
CA SER A 71 5.62 2.11 17.61
C SER A 71 4.23 2.65 17.27
N SER A 72 3.37 1.81 16.71
CA SER A 72 2.01 2.20 16.30
C SER A 72 1.03 1.03 16.36
N ARG A 73 -0.24 1.36 16.55
CA ARG A 73 -1.32 0.38 16.45
C ARG A 73 -1.62 -0.01 15.00
N ALA A 74 -1.31 0.85 14.04
CA ALA A 74 -1.59 0.60 12.64
C ALA A 74 -0.52 1.23 11.75
N ALA A 75 0.00 0.45 10.80
CA ALA A 75 0.95 0.95 9.81
C ALA A 75 0.90 0.17 8.50
N ILE A 76 1.44 0.79 7.46
CA ILE A 76 1.69 0.21 6.14
C ILE A 76 3.16 0.39 5.78
N VAL A 77 3.76 -0.64 5.16
CA VAL A 77 5.16 -0.68 4.76
C VAL A 77 5.27 -1.07 3.30
N HIS A 78 6.22 -0.47 2.62
CA HIS A 78 6.47 -0.69 1.21
C HIS A 78 7.96 -0.87 0.94
N LEU A 79 8.31 -1.92 0.19
CA LEU A 79 9.63 -2.08 -0.44
C LEU A 79 9.49 -1.82 -1.94
N ARG A 80 10.29 -0.90 -2.46
CA ARG A 80 10.21 -0.44 -3.84
C ARG A 80 11.11 -1.25 -4.77
N TRP A 81 10.54 -1.64 -5.90
CA TRP A 81 11.26 -2.06 -7.10
C TRP A 81 10.75 -1.22 -8.27
N ALA A 82 11.52 -0.22 -8.67
CA ALA A 82 11.16 0.70 -9.73
C ALA A 82 11.08 -0.02 -11.09
N THR A 83 10.19 0.44 -11.95
CA THR A 83 10.23 0.09 -13.36
C THR A 83 11.45 0.73 -14.03
N GLU A 84 11.98 0.08 -15.08
CA GLU A 84 13.10 0.63 -15.85
C GLU A 84 12.89 2.11 -16.21
N ALA A 85 13.94 2.90 -16.13
CA ALA A 85 13.97 4.35 -16.37
C ALA A 85 13.21 5.22 -15.34
N MET A 86 12.64 4.66 -14.28
CA MET A 86 12.07 5.46 -13.20
C MET A 86 13.15 5.87 -12.21
N GLN A 87 13.30 7.19 -12.01
CA GLN A 87 14.28 7.72 -11.06
C GLN A 87 14.02 7.21 -9.63
N VAL A 88 15.11 6.80 -8.97
CA VAL A 88 15.10 6.50 -7.52
C VAL A 88 15.27 7.82 -6.79
N CYS A 89 14.22 8.29 -6.17
CA CYS A 89 14.17 9.54 -5.40
C CYS A 89 12.96 9.53 -4.45
N ILE A 90 13.01 10.35 -3.41
CA ILE A 90 11.95 10.42 -2.38
C ILE A 90 10.57 10.71 -2.99
N PRO A 91 10.37 11.67 -3.92
CA PRO A 91 9.07 11.92 -4.53
C PRO A 91 8.47 10.70 -5.27
N ASN A 92 9.29 9.75 -5.69
CA ASN A 92 8.87 8.52 -6.35
C ASN A 92 8.77 7.30 -5.40
N THR A 93 9.05 7.48 -4.10
CA THR A 93 9.09 6.39 -3.11
C THR A 93 7.81 6.36 -2.28
N HIS A 94 7.18 5.19 -2.19
CA HIS A 94 5.98 4.95 -1.38
C HIS A 94 6.31 4.80 0.12
N PRO A 95 5.32 4.98 1.01
CA PRO A 95 3.96 5.47 0.75
C PRO A 95 3.96 6.94 0.35
N PHE A 96 2.92 7.37 -0.37
CA PHE A 96 2.58 8.78 -0.56
C PHE A 96 1.62 9.21 0.53
N ILE A 97 1.55 10.51 0.83
CA ILE A 97 0.55 11.08 1.74
C ILE A 97 -0.15 12.25 1.05
N LYS A 98 -1.47 12.30 1.14
CA LYS A 98 -2.29 13.41 0.66
C LYS A 98 -3.47 13.62 1.60
N ASN A 99 -3.94 14.86 1.68
CA ASN A 99 -5.15 15.19 2.42
C ASN A 99 -6.38 14.81 1.59
N GLY A 100 -7.23 13.97 2.17
CA GLY A 100 -8.49 13.53 1.58
C GLY A 100 -9.70 13.98 2.40
N PRO A 101 -10.93 13.61 2.02
CA PRO A 101 -12.16 14.03 2.72
C PRO A 101 -12.25 13.64 4.19
N GLY A 102 -11.46 12.69 4.64
CA GLY A 102 -11.40 12.23 6.05
C GLY A 102 -10.13 12.61 6.80
N GLY A 103 -9.32 13.53 6.26
CA GLY A 103 -7.99 13.88 6.76
C GLY A 103 -6.86 13.24 5.96
N ASP A 104 -5.68 13.15 6.57
CA ASP A 104 -4.52 12.60 5.89
C ASP A 104 -4.69 11.11 5.62
N MET A 105 -4.34 10.70 4.40
CA MET A 105 -4.30 9.32 3.96
C MET A 105 -2.91 8.99 3.40
N ALA A 106 -2.32 7.88 3.85
CA ALA A 106 -1.12 7.33 3.23
C ALA A 106 -1.50 6.21 2.27
N PHE A 107 -0.72 6.07 1.18
CA PHE A 107 -1.02 5.12 0.11
C PHE A 107 0.23 4.46 -0.44
N ALA A 108 0.19 3.15 -0.62
CA ALA A 108 1.23 2.35 -1.26
C ALA A 108 0.63 1.44 -2.32
N HIS A 109 1.29 1.32 -3.46
CA HIS A 109 0.85 0.54 -4.62
C HIS A 109 1.90 -0.48 -5.04
N ASN A 110 1.47 -1.69 -5.38
CA ASN A 110 2.29 -2.70 -6.03
C ASN A 110 1.69 -3.07 -7.37
N GLY A 111 2.27 -2.56 -8.43
CA GLY A 111 1.84 -2.81 -9.80
C GLY A 111 2.37 -1.78 -10.78
N GLY A 112 1.71 -1.67 -11.93
CA GLY A 112 2.02 -0.68 -12.95
C GLY A 112 0.81 -0.36 -13.80
N ILE A 113 0.55 0.92 -13.98
CA ILE A 113 -0.55 1.50 -14.78
C ILE A 113 0.08 2.34 -15.89
N PRO A 114 -0.35 2.19 -17.16
CA PRO A 114 0.12 3.08 -18.22
C PRO A 114 -0.15 4.55 -17.90
N ARG A 115 0.92 5.34 -17.84
CA ARG A 115 0.85 6.80 -17.61
C ARG A 115 0.41 7.53 -18.88
N GLY A 116 -0.16 8.71 -18.71
CA GLY A 116 -0.51 9.60 -19.79
C GLY A 116 -1.88 10.26 -19.60
N PRO A 117 -2.34 11.02 -20.61
CA PRO A 117 -3.55 11.86 -20.48
C PRO A 117 -4.82 11.12 -20.06
N LYS A 118 -4.92 9.81 -20.37
CA LYS A 118 -6.08 9.01 -19.93
C LYS A 118 -6.12 8.80 -18.43
N LEU A 119 -4.96 8.57 -17.79
CA LEU A 119 -4.85 8.44 -16.34
C LEU A 119 -5.03 9.80 -15.67
N ASP A 120 -4.41 10.84 -16.23
CA ASP A 120 -4.50 12.21 -15.72
C ASP A 120 -5.95 12.75 -15.78
N ALA A 121 -6.76 12.32 -16.74
CA ALA A 121 -8.17 12.69 -16.86
C ALA A 121 -9.08 12.12 -15.73
N LEU A 122 -8.59 11.19 -14.93
CA LEU A 122 -9.29 10.66 -13.74
C LEU A 122 -9.03 11.49 -12.48
N ILE A 123 -8.23 12.55 -12.57
CA ILE A 123 -7.68 13.28 -11.43
C ILE A 123 -8.15 14.73 -11.47
N ASP A 124 -8.61 15.25 -10.33
CA ASP A 124 -8.92 16.67 -10.17
C ASP A 124 -7.70 17.55 -10.47
N ALA A 125 -7.93 18.72 -11.06
CA ALA A 125 -6.86 19.60 -11.52
C ALA A 125 -5.92 20.09 -10.41
N ASP A 126 -6.44 20.31 -9.20
CA ASP A 126 -5.64 20.68 -8.03
C ASP A 126 -4.72 19.54 -7.59
N LEU A 127 -5.19 18.29 -7.65
CA LEU A 127 -4.38 17.11 -7.32
C LEU A 127 -3.31 16.83 -8.39
N ILE A 128 -3.58 17.15 -9.67
CA ILE A 128 -2.55 17.11 -10.73
C ILE A 128 -1.44 18.11 -10.43
N ALA A 129 -1.81 19.33 -10.00
CA ALA A 129 -0.85 20.39 -9.69
C ALA A 129 -0.01 20.06 -8.43
N ASP A 130 -0.52 19.19 -7.55
CA ASP A 130 0.11 18.76 -6.29
C ASP A 130 0.92 17.44 -6.43
N LEU A 131 1.15 16.96 -7.64
CA LEU A 131 2.01 15.80 -7.87
C LEU A 131 3.47 16.17 -7.67
N GLU A 132 4.16 15.47 -6.77
CA GLU A 132 5.58 15.67 -6.47
C GLU A 132 6.48 14.81 -7.37
N GLY A 133 6.03 13.59 -7.67
CA GLY A 133 6.78 12.59 -8.40
C GLY A 133 6.28 12.36 -9.83
N GLN A 134 6.87 11.33 -10.45
CA GLN A 134 6.55 10.97 -11.83
C GLN A 134 5.88 9.59 -11.93
N THR A 135 5.50 8.98 -10.80
CA THR A 135 4.97 7.62 -10.78
C THR A 135 3.51 7.57 -11.23
N ASP A 136 3.12 6.46 -11.84
CA ASP A 136 1.72 6.06 -12.01
C ASP A 136 1.01 5.86 -10.69
N SER A 137 1.74 5.43 -9.68
CA SER A 137 1.23 5.15 -8.34
C SER A 137 0.74 6.41 -7.62
N GLU A 138 1.46 7.54 -7.71
CA GLU A 138 1.01 8.81 -7.16
C GLU A 138 -0.23 9.34 -7.90
N ARG A 139 -0.30 9.15 -9.23
CA ARG A 139 -1.48 9.47 -10.04
C ARG A 139 -2.68 8.58 -9.67
N TYR A 140 -2.45 7.31 -9.46
CA TYR A 140 -3.49 6.39 -8.98
C TYR A 140 -4.03 6.83 -7.62
N PHE A 141 -3.15 7.21 -6.72
CA PHE A 141 -3.56 7.76 -5.42
C PHE A 141 -4.39 9.05 -5.58
N ALA A 142 -3.96 9.97 -6.42
CA ALA A 142 -4.72 11.19 -6.71
C ALA A 142 -6.10 10.89 -7.33
N ALA A 143 -6.21 9.90 -8.23
CA ALA A 143 -7.49 9.44 -8.76
C ALA A 143 -8.40 8.84 -7.66
N LEU A 144 -7.84 8.08 -6.70
CA LEU A 144 -8.59 7.58 -5.55
C LEU A 144 -9.11 8.73 -4.67
N ILE A 145 -8.31 9.78 -4.44
CA ILE A 145 -8.76 10.97 -3.69
C ILE A 145 -9.88 11.70 -4.45
N THR A 146 -9.78 11.83 -5.77
CA THR A 146 -10.84 12.39 -6.61
C THR A 146 -12.15 11.61 -6.41
N GLU A 147 -12.10 10.28 -6.47
CA GLU A 147 -13.29 9.47 -6.24
C GLU A 147 -13.79 9.52 -4.80
N ALA A 148 -12.89 9.67 -3.81
CA ALA A 148 -13.28 9.87 -2.43
C ALA A 148 -14.06 11.18 -2.22
N ARG A 149 -13.63 12.27 -2.88
CA ARG A 149 -14.37 13.55 -2.91
C ARG A 149 -15.76 13.38 -3.55
N ASN A 150 -15.82 12.67 -4.69
CA ASN A 150 -17.06 12.39 -5.43
C ASN A 150 -17.99 11.38 -4.71
N SER A 151 -17.52 10.78 -3.64
CA SER A 151 -18.25 9.79 -2.83
C SER A 151 -18.45 10.26 -1.38
N GLU A 152 -18.40 11.58 -1.13
CA GLU A 152 -18.62 12.18 0.19
C GLU A 152 -17.73 11.58 1.30
N GLY A 153 -16.53 11.12 0.92
CA GLY A 153 -15.58 10.50 1.84
C GLY A 153 -15.75 8.99 2.06
N ASP A 154 -16.74 8.36 1.41
CA ASP A 154 -16.86 6.90 1.46
C ASP A 154 -15.76 6.23 0.62
N LEU A 155 -14.72 5.76 1.31
CA LEU A 155 -13.56 5.14 0.67
C LEU A 155 -13.86 3.77 0.06
N ILE A 156 -14.86 3.03 0.53
CA ILE A 156 -15.26 1.76 -0.08
C ILE A 156 -15.82 2.03 -1.48
N THR A 157 -16.75 2.97 -1.58
CA THR A 157 -17.28 3.42 -2.87
C THR A 157 -16.19 4.03 -3.75
N ALA A 158 -15.27 4.82 -3.17
CA ALA A 158 -14.15 5.41 -3.92
C ALA A 158 -13.22 4.34 -4.51
N PHE A 159 -12.84 3.31 -3.75
CA PHE A 159 -12.06 2.19 -4.26
C PHE A 159 -12.80 1.44 -5.38
N SER A 160 -14.10 1.16 -5.20
CA SER A 160 -14.91 0.49 -6.21
C SER A 160 -14.94 1.28 -7.53
N LYS A 161 -15.20 2.60 -7.46
CA LYS A 161 -15.22 3.47 -8.63
C LYS A 161 -13.84 3.56 -9.30
N THR A 162 -12.77 3.71 -8.49
CA THR A 162 -11.40 3.79 -9.00
C THR A 162 -11.00 2.50 -9.72
N VAL A 163 -11.27 1.33 -9.15
CA VAL A 163 -11.04 0.03 -9.80
C VAL A 163 -11.77 -0.06 -11.13
N ARG A 164 -13.04 0.36 -11.17
CA ARG A 164 -13.87 0.37 -12.39
C ARG A 164 -13.33 1.34 -13.45
N ASN A 165 -12.87 2.53 -13.05
CA ASN A 165 -12.29 3.52 -13.95
C ASN A 165 -10.93 3.06 -14.52
N LEU A 166 -10.20 2.23 -13.77
CA LEU A 166 -8.92 1.66 -14.21
C LEU A 166 -9.07 0.37 -15.03
N GLU A 167 -10.23 -0.28 -15.05
CA GLU A 167 -10.43 -1.54 -15.79
C GLU A 167 -10.08 -1.45 -17.29
N PRO A 168 -10.35 -0.33 -18.00
CA PRO A 168 -9.96 -0.16 -19.40
C PRO A 168 -8.45 0.01 -19.63
N PHE A 169 -7.67 0.19 -18.56
CA PHE A 169 -6.22 0.36 -18.67
C PHE A 169 -5.50 -0.99 -18.74
N ASP A 170 -4.38 -1.00 -19.42
CA ASP A 170 -3.52 -2.19 -19.56
C ASP A 170 -2.58 -2.34 -18.33
N TYR A 171 -3.14 -2.26 -17.11
CA TYR A 171 -2.36 -2.40 -15.88
C TYR A 171 -1.90 -3.86 -15.63
N SER A 172 -0.84 -4.02 -14.85
CA SER A 172 -0.39 -5.33 -14.37
C SER A 172 -1.04 -5.70 -13.04
N SER A 173 -1.06 -4.78 -12.11
CA SER A 173 -1.72 -4.86 -10.82
C SER A 173 -2.03 -3.45 -10.34
N ILE A 174 -3.09 -3.31 -9.56
CA ILE A 174 -3.44 -2.12 -8.79
C ILE A 174 -3.61 -2.47 -7.30
N ASN A 175 -2.90 -3.52 -6.85
CA ASN A 175 -2.83 -3.86 -5.43
C ASN A 175 -2.37 -2.67 -4.61
N ALA A 176 -3.11 -2.33 -3.56
CA ALA A 176 -2.80 -1.14 -2.79
C ALA A 176 -3.05 -1.34 -1.29
N LEU A 177 -2.29 -0.58 -0.50
CA LEU A 177 -2.57 -0.33 0.90
C LEU A 177 -2.90 1.16 1.06
N ALA A 178 -3.94 1.47 1.79
CA ALA A 178 -4.21 2.82 2.26
C ALA A 178 -4.39 2.82 3.77
N LEU A 179 -3.82 3.83 4.45
CA LEU A 179 -3.94 4.05 5.88
C LEU A 179 -4.55 5.42 6.12
N THR A 180 -5.61 5.46 6.90
CA THR A 180 -6.25 6.68 7.42
C THR A 180 -6.16 6.72 8.94
N SER A 181 -6.69 7.77 9.55
CA SER A 181 -6.82 7.86 11.01
C SER A 181 -7.70 6.77 11.63
N THR A 182 -8.52 6.07 10.84
CA THR A 182 -9.51 5.10 11.34
C THR A 182 -9.40 3.71 10.76
N HIS A 183 -8.87 3.55 9.54
CA HIS A 183 -8.88 2.27 8.84
C HIS A 183 -7.60 2.00 8.06
N ILE A 184 -7.32 0.71 7.87
CA ILE A 184 -6.44 0.22 6.80
C ILE A 184 -7.32 -0.40 5.72
N TYR A 185 -7.05 -0.06 4.47
CA TYR A 185 -7.66 -0.63 3.28
C TYR A 185 -6.61 -1.45 2.54
N VAL A 186 -6.93 -2.69 2.20
CA VAL A 186 -6.06 -3.59 1.44
C VAL A 186 -6.80 -4.02 0.19
N LEU A 187 -6.45 -3.44 -0.95
CA LEU A 187 -7.01 -3.79 -2.26
C LEU A 187 -6.19 -4.91 -2.89
N SER A 188 -6.85 -5.99 -3.27
CA SER A 188 -6.31 -7.03 -4.15
C SER A 188 -6.97 -6.95 -5.51
N GLN A 189 -6.23 -6.47 -6.52
CA GLN A 189 -6.71 -6.42 -7.91
C GLN A 189 -5.53 -6.52 -8.87
N HIS A 190 -5.42 -7.65 -9.58
CA HIS A 190 -4.26 -7.90 -10.43
C HIS A 190 -4.57 -8.80 -11.63
N ARG A 191 -3.68 -8.75 -12.62
CA ARG A 191 -3.67 -9.61 -13.80
C ARG A 191 -2.43 -10.50 -13.74
N SER A 192 -2.56 -11.71 -13.19
CA SER A 192 -1.43 -12.61 -12.92
C SER A 192 -0.57 -12.91 -14.13
N GLN A 193 -1.17 -12.94 -15.35
CA GLN A 193 -0.45 -13.13 -16.61
C GLN A 193 0.50 -11.96 -16.95
N LYS A 194 0.36 -10.81 -16.31
CA LYS A 194 1.22 -9.62 -16.50
C LYS A 194 2.28 -9.44 -15.42
N ARG A 195 2.54 -10.48 -14.62
CA ARG A 195 3.63 -10.42 -13.66
C ARG A 195 4.99 -10.28 -14.35
N PRO A 196 6.01 -9.74 -13.68
CA PRO A 196 7.36 -9.65 -14.23
C PRO A 196 7.90 -11.04 -14.62
N SER A 197 8.64 -11.08 -15.70
CA SER A 197 9.33 -12.31 -16.15
C SER A 197 10.26 -12.81 -15.04
N GLY A 198 10.25 -14.13 -14.80
CA GLY A 198 11.10 -14.77 -13.79
C GLY A 198 10.58 -14.68 -12.35
N THR A 199 9.36 -14.17 -12.14
CA THR A 199 8.73 -14.19 -10.82
C THR A 199 7.73 -15.35 -10.68
N ASP A 200 7.47 -15.75 -9.44
CA ASP A 200 6.55 -16.83 -9.12
C ASP A 200 5.11 -16.52 -9.54
N PRO A 201 4.27 -17.55 -9.79
CA PRO A 201 2.88 -17.37 -10.20
C PRO A 201 2.04 -16.52 -9.23
N ASP A 202 2.33 -16.59 -7.93
CA ASP A 202 1.65 -15.88 -6.84
C ASP A 202 2.23 -14.48 -6.55
N TYR A 203 3.07 -13.97 -7.44
CA TYR A 203 3.83 -12.71 -7.25
C TYR A 203 2.96 -11.53 -6.79
N TYR A 204 1.74 -11.41 -7.30
CA TYR A 204 0.78 -10.37 -6.93
C TYR A 204 -0.20 -10.76 -5.83
N GLU A 205 -0.17 -12.01 -5.37
CA GLU A 205 -1.09 -12.41 -4.31
C GLU A 205 -0.84 -11.61 -3.03
N LEU A 206 -1.93 -11.18 -2.43
CA LEU A 206 -1.95 -10.65 -1.08
C LEU A 206 -2.59 -11.68 -0.16
N LYS A 207 -1.99 -11.86 1.00
CA LYS A 207 -2.54 -12.69 2.07
C LYS A 207 -2.82 -11.84 3.29
N TRP A 208 -3.71 -12.32 4.13
CA TRP A 208 -3.99 -11.69 5.41
C TRP A 208 -4.28 -12.73 6.49
N SER A 209 -4.11 -12.35 7.74
CA SER A 209 -4.50 -13.14 8.90
C SER A 209 -4.95 -12.23 10.04
N ASN A 210 -5.77 -12.78 10.94
CA ASN A 210 -6.04 -12.20 12.24
C ASN A 210 -5.67 -13.26 13.29
N ALA A 211 -4.62 -13.01 14.05
CA ALA A 211 -4.12 -13.92 15.07
C ALA A 211 -3.81 -13.14 16.35
N GLY A 212 -4.38 -13.58 17.47
CA GLY A 212 -4.18 -12.91 18.75
C GLY A 212 -4.67 -11.46 18.81
N GLY A 213 -5.64 -11.10 17.98
CA GLY A 213 -6.15 -9.73 17.85
C GLY A 213 -5.30 -8.82 16.94
N ILE A 214 -4.21 -9.33 16.37
CA ILE A 214 -3.38 -8.62 15.40
C ILE A 214 -3.83 -9.03 14.01
N THR A 215 -4.29 -8.06 13.22
CA THR A 215 -4.58 -8.25 11.79
C THR A 215 -3.37 -7.82 10.98
N THR A 216 -2.88 -8.71 10.12
CA THR A 216 -1.78 -8.43 9.19
C THR A 216 -2.19 -8.71 7.76
N ALA A 217 -1.63 -7.96 6.81
CA ALA A 217 -1.77 -8.21 5.37
C ALA A 217 -0.41 -8.06 4.69
N TRP A 218 -0.10 -8.93 3.72
CA TRP A 218 1.22 -8.97 3.12
C TRP A 218 1.24 -9.51 1.69
N SER A 219 2.25 -9.07 0.91
CA SER A 219 2.60 -9.63 -0.40
C SER A 219 3.33 -10.97 -0.26
N SER A 220 3.29 -11.80 -1.31
CA SER A 220 4.04 -13.06 -1.38
C SER A 220 5.52 -12.88 -0.98
N GLY A 221 6.06 -13.84 -0.26
CA GLY A 221 7.44 -13.88 0.23
C GLY A 221 7.74 -13.02 1.46
N VAL A 222 6.83 -12.15 1.92
CA VAL A 222 7.06 -11.32 3.13
C VAL A 222 6.89 -12.13 4.40
N SER A 223 5.91 -13.04 4.42
CA SER A 223 5.64 -13.88 5.60
C SER A 223 5.41 -15.32 5.20
N ASP A 224 5.96 -16.24 6.00
CA ASP A 224 5.75 -17.69 5.88
C ASP A 224 4.55 -18.15 6.73
N LYS A 225 3.87 -17.24 7.43
CA LYS A 225 2.67 -17.55 8.21
C LYS A 225 1.55 -18.05 7.32
N ASP A 226 0.75 -18.94 7.88
CA ASP A 226 -0.52 -19.30 7.26
C ASP A 226 -1.42 -18.07 7.19
N GLY A 227 -1.98 -17.84 6.03
CA GLY A 227 -2.86 -16.70 5.78
C GLY A 227 -3.89 -17.01 4.70
N THR A 228 -5.00 -16.30 4.77
CA THR A 228 -6.05 -16.37 3.75
C THR A 228 -5.64 -15.48 2.57
N THR A 229 -5.63 -16.05 1.36
CA THR A 229 -5.42 -15.27 0.13
C THR A 229 -6.59 -14.33 -0.10
N LEU A 230 -6.30 -13.06 -0.38
CA LEU A 230 -7.30 -12.07 -0.80
C LEU A 230 -7.63 -12.30 -2.28
N PRO A 231 -8.87 -12.64 -2.62
CA PRO A 231 -9.27 -12.77 -4.03
C PRO A 231 -9.03 -11.47 -4.81
N SER A 232 -8.61 -11.58 -6.06
CA SER A 232 -8.56 -10.40 -6.94
C SER A 232 -9.98 -9.85 -7.14
N GLY A 233 -10.16 -8.53 -7.04
CA GLY A 233 -11.46 -7.86 -6.99
C GLY A 233 -12.01 -7.67 -5.58
N SER A 234 -11.20 -7.90 -4.52
CA SER A 234 -11.62 -7.70 -3.13
C SER A 234 -10.90 -6.56 -2.44
N LEU A 235 -11.60 -5.94 -1.50
CA LEU A 235 -11.09 -4.94 -0.58
C LEU A 235 -11.26 -5.44 0.85
N LEU A 236 -10.16 -5.63 1.58
CA LEU A 236 -10.18 -5.86 3.02
C LEU A 236 -10.12 -4.50 3.73
N VAL A 237 -11.11 -4.23 4.56
CA VAL A 237 -11.19 -3.03 5.41
C VAL A 237 -10.94 -3.44 6.85
N ILE A 238 -9.99 -2.81 7.51
CA ILE A 238 -9.60 -3.10 8.90
C ILE A 238 -9.81 -1.83 9.72
N ASP A 239 -10.70 -1.88 10.70
CA ASP A 239 -10.91 -0.80 11.67
C ASP A 239 -9.75 -0.79 12.66
N VAL A 240 -9.03 0.33 12.75
CA VAL A 240 -7.82 0.45 13.59
C VAL A 240 -8.16 0.45 15.08
N ALA A 241 -9.32 0.99 15.46
CA ALA A 241 -9.71 1.10 16.88
C ALA A 241 -10.11 -0.25 17.46
N THR A 242 -10.83 -1.07 16.69
CA THR A 242 -11.41 -2.35 17.14
C THR A 242 -10.66 -3.58 16.66
N GLY A 243 -9.81 -3.46 15.63
CA GLY A 243 -9.17 -4.59 14.92
C GLY A 243 -10.15 -5.44 14.12
N GLN A 244 -11.43 -5.05 14.04
CA GLN A 244 -12.41 -5.75 13.21
C GLN A 244 -12.05 -5.60 11.73
N SER A 245 -12.26 -6.66 10.97
CA SER A 245 -11.99 -6.68 9.53
C SER A 245 -13.20 -7.16 8.75
N GLN A 246 -13.43 -6.53 7.60
CA GLN A 246 -14.48 -6.89 6.65
C GLN A 246 -13.90 -7.04 5.26
N MET A 247 -14.21 -8.15 4.59
CA MET A 247 -13.88 -8.36 3.18
C MET A 247 -15.05 -7.96 2.31
N ILE A 248 -14.80 -7.12 1.32
CA ILE A 248 -15.78 -6.59 0.38
C ILE A 248 -15.41 -7.07 -1.02
N ASP A 249 -16.36 -7.67 -1.70
CA ASP A 249 -16.25 -8.07 -3.11
C ASP A 249 -16.64 -6.86 -3.97
N LEU A 250 -15.65 -6.19 -4.56
CA LEU A 250 -15.87 -5.00 -5.38
C LEU A 250 -16.54 -5.29 -6.73
N THR A 251 -16.64 -6.57 -7.13
CA THR A 251 -17.35 -6.94 -8.37
C THR A 251 -18.87 -6.89 -8.23
N LYS A 252 -19.37 -6.75 -6.98
CA LYS A 252 -20.80 -6.73 -6.64
C LYS A 252 -21.35 -5.37 -6.25
N ILE A 253 -20.51 -4.33 -6.27
CA ILE A 253 -20.87 -2.96 -5.90
C ILE A 253 -21.03 -2.06 -7.14
#